data_bd05201fcf92bca1112c36a68d3b5c97
#
_entry.id   bd05201fcf92bca1112c36a68d3b5c97
#
_cell.length_a   1.000
_cell.length_b   1.000
_cell.length_c   1.000
_cell.angle_alpha   90.00
_cell.angle_beta   90.00
_cell.angle_gamma   90.00
#
_symmetry.space_group_name_H-M   'P 1'
#
loop_
_entity.id
_entity.type
_entity.pdbx_description
1 polymer ?
#
loop_
_entity_poly.entity_id
_entity_poly.type
_entity_poly.pdbx_seq_one_letter_code
_entity_poly.pdbx_strand_id
1 'polypeptide(L)'
;MKVTNMYYQSMYQNKAIKKMVILGTPSDFTIILSNFIKLLRLNTTIAKNIENHYLNHFKLDIHQFSSQLFAKKVDTKGFIAHDTLDPVVKIAEAKKIASTWKDAIFYETNGLGHSMHDNQLYHKVSDFLFENES
;
A
#
# COMPACT_ATOMS: atom_id res chain seq x y z
N MET A 1 3.97 3.98 7.59
CA MET A 1 3.89 2.67 6.92
C MET A 1 2.49 2.47 6.34
N LYS A 2 2.39 2.48 5.02
CA LYS A 2 1.09 2.55 4.30
C LYS A 2 0.25 1.26 4.43
N VAL A 3 0.91 0.09 4.43
CA VAL A 3 0.23 -1.22 4.60
C VAL A 3 -0.40 -1.35 5.98
N THR A 4 0.25 -0.82 7.01
CA THR A 4 -0.22 -0.84 8.39
C THR A 4 -1.53 -0.05 8.56
N ASN A 5 -1.65 1.12 7.90
CA ASN A 5 -2.87 1.91 7.99
C ASN A 5 -4.08 1.18 7.39
N MET A 6 -3.90 0.51 6.25
CA MET A 6 -4.96 -0.33 5.68
C MET A 6 -5.32 -1.51 6.58
N TYR A 7 -4.33 -2.14 7.21
CA TYR A 7 -4.57 -3.19 8.20
C TYR A 7 -5.46 -2.69 9.34
N TYR A 8 -5.08 -1.60 10.00
CA TYR A 8 -5.87 -1.06 11.11
C TYR A 8 -7.28 -0.67 10.67
N GLN A 9 -7.44 0.01 9.53
CA GLN A 9 -8.76 0.38 9.06
C GLN A 9 -9.60 -0.85 8.69
N SER A 10 -9.01 -1.90 8.13
CA SER A 10 -9.71 -3.15 7.82
C SER A 10 -10.19 -3.91 9.07
N MET A 11 -9.49 -3.75 10.19
CA MET A 11 -9.82 -4.42 11.46
C MET A 11 -10.82 -3.63 12.31
N TYR A 12 -10.64 -2.31 12.39
CA TYR A 12 -11.37 -1.48 13.35
C TYR A 12 -12.48 -0.64 12.72
N GLN A 13 -12.49 -0.46 11.38
CA GLN A 13 -13.50 0.35 10.66
C GLN A 13 -13.79 1.68 11.36
N ASN A 14 -12.74 2.41 11.71
CA ASN A 14 -12.88 3.67 12.45
C ASN A 14 -13.70 4.69 11.65
N LYS A 15 -14.93 4.96 12.08
CA LYS A 15 -15.88 5.84 11.37
C LYS A 15 -15.47 7.31 11.38
N ALA A 16 -14.51 7.70 12.21
CA ALA A 16 -13.92 9.05 12.17
C ALA A 16 -13.01 9.25 10.93
N ILE A 17 -12.47 8.16 10.36
CA ILE A 17 -11.69 8.19 9.12
C ILE A 17 -12.65 8.13 7.95
N LYS A 18 -12.85 9.25 7.26
CA LYS A 18 -13.78 9.35 6.13
C LYS A 18 -13.12 9.05 4.79
N LYS A 19 -11.86 9.42 4.65
CA LYS A 19 -11.10 9.26 3.40
C LYS A 19 -9.68 8.78 3.69
N MET A 20 -9.13 8.00 2.79
CA MET A 20 -7.77 7.46 2.89
C MET A 20 -7.03 7.64 1.57
N VAL A 21 -5.79 8.09 1.63
CA VAL A 21 -4.91 8.27 0.48
C VAL A 21 -3.70 7.34 0.60
N ILE A 22 -3.40 6.60 -0.44
CA ILE A 22 -2.17 5.81 -0.54
C ILE A 22 -1.42 6.12 -1.83
N LEU A 23 -0.11 6.34 -1.69
CA LEU A 23 0.78 6.72 -2.79
C LEU A 23 1.97 5.76 -2.83
N GLY A 24 2.27 5.18 -4.01
CA GLY A 24 3.42 4.31 -4.21
C GLY A 24 3.49 3.13 -3.24
N THR A 25 2.40 2.41 -3.03
CA THR A 25 2.29 1.38 -1.99
C THR A 25 2.37 -0.03 -2.59
N PRO A 26 3.18 -0.94 -2.03
CA PRO A 26 3.18 -2.35 -2.40
C PRO A 26 1.88 -3.04 -1.92
N SER A 27 1.44 -4.08 -2.63
CA SER A 27 0.27 -4.87 -2.25
C SER A 27 0.54 -5.76 -1.05
N ASP A 28 1.77 -6.28 -0.93
CA ASP A 28 2.13 -7.28 0.05
C ASP A 28 3.45 -6.96 0.76
N PHE A 29 3.55 -7.33 2.04
CA PHE A 29 4.78 -7.19 2.80
C PHE A 29 5.91 -8.08 2.24
N THR A 30 5.57 -9.23 1.67
CA THR A 30 6.52 -10.14 1.04
C THR A 30 7.31 -9.49 -0.10
N ILE A 31 6.72 -8.54 -0.82
CA ILE A 31 7.39 -7.78 -1.90
C ILE A 31 8.49 -6.89 -1.32
N ILE A 32 8.20 -6.20 -0.22
CA ILE A 32 9.17 -5.36 0.49
C ILE A 32 10.36 -6.23 0.94
N LEU A 33 10.05 -7.36 1.59
CA LEU A 33 11.06 -8.28 2.08
C LEU A 33 11.89 -8.89 0.93
N SER A 34 11.22 -9.31 -0.15
CA SER A 34 11.89 -9.87 -1.34
C SER A 34 12.85 -8.85 -1.98
N ASN A 35 12.44 -7.59 -2.10
CA ASN A 35 13.29 -6.53 -2.64
C ASN A 35 14.49 -6.26 -1.72
N PHE A 36 14.28 -6.27 -0.41
CA PHE A 36 15.35 -6.12 0.57
C PHE A 36 16.38 -7.26 0.51
N ILE A 37 15.90 -8.51 0.45
CA ILE A 37 16.74 -9.71 0.31
C ILE A 37 17.59 -9.63 -0.96
N LYS A 38 17.00 -9.24 -2.08
CA LYS A 38 17.70 -9.09 -3.37
C LYS A 38 18.72 -7.96 -3.30
N LEU A 39 18.36 -6.81 -2.76
CA LEU A 39 19.24 -5.64 -2.64
C LEU A 39 20.51 -5.97 -1.85
N LEU A 40 20.35 -6.67 -0.74
CA LEU A 40 21.47 -7.07 0.14
C LEU A 40 22.11 -8.40 -0.25
N ARG A 41 21.63 -9.06 -1.32
CA ARG A 41 22.12 -10.38 -1.77
C ARG A 41 22.12 -11.42 -0.65
N LEU A 42 21.08 -11.42 0.18
CA LEU A 42 20.95 -12.36 1.29
C LEU A 42 20.62 -13.77 0.78
N ASN A 43 21.15 -14.78 1.47
CA ASN A 43 20.82 -16.15 1.14
C ASN A 43 19.44 -16.58 1.70
N THR A 44 18.96 -17.73 1.24
CA THR A 44 17.64 -18.26 1.62
C THR A 44 17.49 -18.54 3.11
N THR A 45 18.60 -18.93 3.79
CA THR A 45 18.58 -19.18 5.24
C THR A 45 18.29 -17.90 6.02
N ILE A 46 18.96 -16.80 5.66
CA ILE A 46 18.74 -15.48 6.29
C ILE A 46 17.32 -15.01 6.00
N ALA A 47 16.85 -15.16 4.75
CA ALA A 47 15.48 -14.81 4.37
C ALA A 47 14.45 -15.52 5.27
N LYS A 48 14.60 -16.84 5.42
CA LYS A 48 13.69 -17.65 6.27
C LYS A 48 13.79 -17.27 7.75
N ASN A 49 14.97 -16.92 8.24
CA ASN A 49 15.14 -16.46 9.62
C ASN A 49 14.43 -15.12 9.86
N ILE A 50 14.42 -14.22 8.88
CA ILE A 50 13.68 -12.96 8.95
C ILE A 50 12.17 -13.23 9.03
N GLU A 51 11.64 -14.11 8.18
CA GLU A 51 10.21 -14.50 8.22
C GLU A 51 9.84 -15.10 9.57
N ASN A 52 10.64 -16.04 10.07
CA ASN A 52 10.44 -16.67 11.39
C ASN A 52 10.51 -15.64 12.52
N HIS A 53 11.39 -14.65 12.43
CA HIS A 53 11.48 -13.58 13.41
C HIS A 53 10.18 -12.77 13.47
N TYR A 54 9.63 -12.38 12.31
CA TYR A 54 8.34 -11.66 12.27
C TYR A 54 7.22 -12.51 12.87
N LEU A 55 7.14 -13.80 12.49
CA LEU A 55 6.12 -14.70 13.00
C LEU A 55 6.23 -14.92 14.53
N ASN A 56 7.44 -15.19 15.02
CA ASN A 56 7.64 -15.58 16.42
C ASN A 56 7.62 -14.38 17.37
N HIS A 57 8.18 -13.25 16.95
CA HIS A 57 8.35 -12.08 17.81
C HIS A 57 7.14 -11.15 17.74
N PHE A 58 6.62 -10.89 16.55
CA PHE A 58 5.51 -9.96 16.33
C PHE A 58 4.16 -10.69 16.11
N LYS A 59 4.15 -12.02 16.04
CA LYS A 59 2.96 -12.81 15.67
C LYS A 59 2.39 -12.40 14.32
N LEU A 60 3.24 -11.94 13.42
CA LEU A 60 2.89 -11.46 12.10
C LEU A 60 3.32 -12.47 11.04
N ASP A 61 2.34 -13.14 10.44
CA ASP A 61 2.56 -13.91 9.22
C ASP A 61 2.65 -12.96 8.03
N ILE A 62 3.85 -12.75 7.52
CA ILE A 62 4.10 -11.81 6.42
C ILE A 62 3.34 -12.16 5.14
N HIS A 63 2.98 -13.43 4.92
CA HIS A 63 2.21 -13.88 3.76
C HIS A 63 0.73 -13.50 3.85
N GLN A 64 0.23 -13.21 5.05
CA GLN A 64 -1.13 -12.73 5.28
C GLN A 64 -1.21 -11.21 5.42
N PHE A 65 -0.07 -10.52 5.51
CA PHE A 65 -0.03 -9.08 5.64
C PHE A 65 -0.05 -8.41 4.27
N SER A 66 -1.25 -8.31 3.70
CA SER A 66 -1.49 -7.85 2.34
C SER A 66 -2.48 -6.69 2.29
N SER A 67 -2.06 -5.57 1.69
CA SER A 67 -2.94 -4.42 1.45
C SER A 67 -4.11 -4.79 0.54
N GLN A 68 -3.93 -5.73 -0.39
CA GLN A 68 -5.00 -6.22 -1.25
C GLN A 68 -6.09 -6.94 -0.43
N LEU A 69 -5.69 -7.78 0.54
CA LEU A 69 -6.64 -8.47 1.42
C LEU A 69 -7.35 -7.51 2.37
N PHE A 70 -6.62 -6.53 2.88
CA PHE A 70 -7.19 -5.50 3.77
C PHE A 70 -8.16 -4.58 3.04
N ALA A 71 -7.84 -4.20 1.80
CA ALA A 71 -8.67 -3.33 0.97
C ALA A 71 -10.10 -3.88 0.76
N LYS A 72 -10.25 -5.21 0.69
CA LYS A 72 -11.57 -5.86 0.61
C LYS A 72 -12.50 -5.55 1.78
N LYS A 73 -11.92 -5.21 2.93
CA LYS A 73 -12.65 -4.98 4.19
C LYS A 73 -12.75 -3.51 4.54
N VAL A 74 -12.15 -2.62 3.75
CA VAL A 74 -12.15 -1.18 4.03
C VAL A 74 -13.36 -0.53 3.36
N ASP A 75 -14.26 0.04 4.17
CA ASP A 75 -15.44 0.78 3.72
C ASP A 75 -15.17 2.28 3.50
N THR A 76 -13.98 2.77 3.91
CA THR A 76 -13.58 4.17 3.77
C THR A 76 -13.30 4.48 2.30
N LYS A 77 -13.73 5.66 1.83
CA LYS A 77 -13.37 6.14 0.48
C LYS A 77 -11.85 6.23 0.31
N GLY A 78 -11.35 5.75 -0.82
CA GLY A 78 -9.93 5.65 -1.12
C GLY A 78 -9.48 6.47 -2.32
N PHE A 79 -8.25 6.98 -2.25
CA PHE A 79 -7.52 7.51 -3.40
C PHE A 79 -6.17 6.81 -3.47
N ILE A 80 -5.92 6.14 -4.58
CA ILE A 80 -4.69 5.41 -4.82
C ILE A 80 -3.97 6.10 -5.98
N ALA A 81 -2.72 6.52 -5.78
CA ALA A 81 -1.90 6.97 -6.90
C ALA A 81 -0.60 6.17 -6.98
N HIS A 82 -0.18 5.89 -8.21
CA HIS A 82 1.05 5.15 -8.47
C HIS A 82 1.66 5.56 -9.81
N ASP A 83 2.99 5.61 -9.83
CA ASP A 83 3.73 5.96 -11.04
C ASP A 83 4.02 4.72 -11.90
N THR A 84 3.81 4.85 -13.21
CA THR A 84 4.04 3.77 -14.18
C THR A 84 5.52 3.38 -14.27
N LEU A 85 6.42 4.32 -13.97
CA LEU A 85 7.88 4.15 -14.03
C LEU A 85 8.51 4.00 -12.63
N ASP A 86 7.71 3.70 -11.59
CA ASP A 86 8.23 3.44 -10.25
C ASP A 86 9.23 2.25 -10.28
N PRO A 87 10.52 2.49 -9.97
CA PRO A 87 11.53 1.43 -10.00
C PRO A 87 11.52 0.55 -8.75
N VAL A 88 10.86 0.98 -7.68
CA VAL A 88 10.85 0.31 -6.38
C VAL A 88 9.66 -0.61 -6.24
N VAL A 89 8.46 -0.10 -6.56
CA VAL A 89 7.21 -0.85 -6.49
C VAL A 89 6.51 -0.79 -7.84
N LYS A 90 6.27 -1.93 -8.45
CA LYS A 90 5.60 -1.98 -9.75
C LYS A 90 4.16 -1.51 -9.65
N ILE A 91 3.67 -0.76 -10.63
CA ILE A 91 2.29 -0.28 -10.70
C ILE A 91 1.25 -1.40 -10.58
N ALA A 92 1.60 -2.62 -11.01
CA ALA A 92 0.76 -3.80 -10.86
C ALA A 92 0.34 -4.07 -9.41
N GLU A 93 1.18 -3.67 -8.44
CA GLU A 93 0.87 -3.82 -7.02
C GLU A 93 -0.25 -2.89 -6.57
N ALA A 94 -0.19 -1.62 -6.99
CA ALA A 94 -1.26 -0.67 -6.71
C ALA A 94 -2.57 -1.06 -7.43
N LYS A 95 -2.49 -1.61 -8.64
CA LYS A 95 -3.66 -2.12 -9.36
C LYS A 95 -4.32 -3.30 -8.64
N LYS A 96 -3.56 -4.18 -7.99
CA LYS A 96 -4.12 -5.25 -7.14
C LYS A 96 -4.93 -4.69 -5.98
N ILE A 97 -4.43 -3.65 -5.31
CA ILE A 97 -5.15 -2.99 -4.21
C ILE A 97 -6.43 -2.35 -4.76
N ALA A 98 -6.32 -1.56 -5.83
CA ALA A 98 -7.45 -0.86 -6.44
C ALA A 98 -8.56 -1.82 -6.89
N SER A 99 -8.21 -2.99 -7.43
CA SER A 99 -9.19 -3.99 -7.89
C SER A 99 -10.04 -4.60 -6.77
N THR A 100 -9.63 -4.44 -5.51
CA THR A 100 -10.31 -5.03 -4.35
C THR A 100 -10.89 -4.00 -3.40
N TRP A 101 -10.49 -2.74 -3.50
CA TRP A 101 -11.02 -1.66 -2.68
C TRP A 101 -12.27 -1.06 -3.32
N LYS A 102 -13.43 -1.38 -2.78
CA LYS A 102 -14.74 -1.12 -3.38
C LYS A 102 -14.98 0.36 -3.73
N ASP A 103 -14.55 1.27 -2.86
CA ASP A 103 -14.80 2.71 -3.02
C ASP A 103 -13.46 3.45 -3.14
N ALA A 104 -12.66 3.08 -4.16
CA ALA A 104 -11.39 3.73 -4.42
C ALA A 104 -11.27 4.28 -5.84
N ILE A 105 -10.69 5.48 -5.92
CA ILE A 105 -10.25 6.11 -7.16
C ILE A 105 -8.80 5.71 -7.40
N PHE A 106 -8.47 5.24 -8.60
CA PHE A 106 -7.10 4.93 -9.00
C PHE A 106 -6.58 5.98 -9.98
N TYR A 107 -5.43 6.57 -9.65
CA TYR A 107 -4.79 7.59 -10.46
C TYR A 107 -3.38 7.17 -10.85
N GLU A 108 -3.14 7.05 -12.15
CA GLU A 108 -1.82 6.75 -12.71
C GLU A 108 -1.04 8.04 -12.96
N THR A 109 0.23 8.06 -12.57
CA THR A 109 1.19 9.09 -12.96
C THR A 109 2.28 8.49 -13.84
N ASN A 110 3.05 9.35 -14.49
CA ASN A 110 4.14 8.91 -15.36
C ASN A 110 5.36 9.84 -15.16
N GLY A 111 6.48 9.24 -14.75
CA GLY A 111 7.75 9.96 -14.57
C GLY A 111 7.97 10.60 -13.21
N LEU A 112 7.08 10.39 -12.23
CA LEU A 112 7.28 10.86 -10.85
C LEU A 112 8.14 9.90 -10.01
N GLY A 113 8.24 8.66 -10.45
CA GLY A 113 8.94 7.60 -9.73
C GLY A 113 8.30 7.27 -8.38
N HIS A 114 9.07 6.64 -7.49
CA HIS A 114 8.55 6.19 -6.19
C HIS A 114 8.21 7.33 -5.21
N SER A 115 8.87 8.47 -5.33
CA SER A 115 8.67 9.61 -4.42
C SER A 115 7.32 10.29 -4.59
N MET A 116 6.72 10.22 -5.77
CA MET A 116 5.39 10.76 -6.07
C MET A 116 5.25 12.27 -5.77
N HIS A 117 6.37 13.04 -5.87
CA HIS A 117 6.37 14.48 -5.63
C HIS A 117 5.95 15.24 -6.88
N ASP A 118 4.73 15.76 -6.89
CA ASP A 118 4.18 16.54 -8.00
C ASP A 118 3.02 17.43 -7.54
N ASN A 119 3.03 18.71 -7.98
CA ASN A 119 2.00 19.67 -7.61
C ASN A 119 0.62 19.28 -8.14
N GLN A 120 0.53 18.73 -9.36
CA GLN A 120 -0.74 18.30 -9.93
C GLN A 120 -1.34 17.15 -9.12
N LEU A 121 -0.51 16.18 -8.71
CA LEU A 121 -0.95 15.11 -7.82
C LEU A 121 -1.43 15.65 -6.48
N TYR A 122 -0.71 16.60 -5.90
CA TYR A 122 -1.10 17.22 -4.62
C TYR A 122 -2.44 17.94 -4.71
N HIS A 123 -2.71 18.66 -5.82
CA HIS A 123 -4.02 19.25 -6.05
C HIS A 123 -5.13 18.20 -6.13
N LYS A 124 -4.92 17.11 -6.87
CA LYS A 124 -5.90 16.00 -6.94
C LYS A 124 -6.16 15.34 -5.59
N VAL A 125 -5.13 15.15 -4.79
CA VAL A 125 -5.27 14.61 -3.41
C VAL A 125 -6.02 15.61 -2.53
N SER A 126 -5.72 16.91 -2.63
CA SER A 126 -6.41 17.96 -1.91
C SER A 126 -7.89 17.99 -2.28
N ASP A 127 -8.20 18.01 -3.58
CA ASP A 127 -9.58 17.99 -4.07
C ASP A 127 -10.33 16.77 -3.51
N PHE A 128 -9.75 15.58 -3.61
CA PHE A 128 -10.34 14.38 -3.05
C PHE A 128 -10.60 14.48 -1.54
N LEU A 129 -9.66 15.03 -0.77
CA LEU A 129 -9.80 15.12 0.68
C LEU A 129 -10.87 16.14 1.11
N PHE A 130 -10.96 17.27 0.40
CA PHE A 130 -11.83 18.39 0.76
C PHE A 130 -13.14 18.45 -0.04
N GLU A 131 -13.34 17.56 -1.00
CA GLU A 131 -14.62 17.39 -1.68
C GLU A 131 -15.71 17.06 -0.65
N ASN A 132 -16.69 17.96 -0.52
CA ASN A 132 -17.83 17.72 0.37
C ASN A 132 -18.63 16.54 -0.15
N GLU A 133 -18.97 15.62 0.72
CA GLU A 133 -19.94 14.56 0.41
C GLU A 133 -21.32 15.23 0.22
N SER A 134 -21.71 15.34 -1.03
CA SER A 134 -23.07 15.80 -1.43
C SER A 134 -24.10 14.74 -1.08
#